data_4bcbd270d630119113e20ee776faab7f
#
_entry.id   4bcbd270d630119113e20ee776faab7f
#
_cell.length_a   1.000
_cell.length_b   1.000
_cell.length_c   1.000
_cell.angle_alpha   90.00
_cell.angle_beta   90.00
_cell.angle_gamma   90.00
#
_symmetry.space_group_name_H-M   'P 1'
#
loop_
_entity.id
_entity.type
_entity.pdbx_description
1 polymer ?
#
loop_
_entity_poly.entity_id
_entity_poly.type
_entity_poly.pdbx_seq_one_letter_code
_entity_poly.pdbx_strand_id
1 'polypeptide(L)'
;MSGIDSLGDLRGKRVLVRSDLNVPLDGTTITDDGRIRASVPTIRALADAGARVVVTAHLGRPKGEPDPKYSLAPVAARLGELLGAEVAFASDTVGDSAKQTVDGLQDGQVAVLENVRFNAGETSKDDAERGAFADRLASLADAFVSDGFGVVHRKQASVYDVAQRLPHAMGDLVATEIDVLRRLTETPERPYVVVLGGSKVSDKLGVIDNLLGKADKLLIGGGMVFTFLKAQGHEVGKSLLEDDQLDTCRSYLDRARESGVEILLPTDIVVDTEFPSGDREPQPRVVPSSEIPSDALGLDIGPESAAAFAAALADARTVFWNGPMGVFEVGAFADGTRAVAEALTTVDGLSVVGGGDSAAAVRTLGFDESAFGHISTGGGASLEYLEGKELPGIKVLED
;
A
#
# COMPACT_ATOMS: atom_id res chain seq x y z
N MET A 1 -6.02 -14.45 -15.01
CA MET A 1 -5.27 -13.19 -15.19
C MET A 1 -3.94 -13.48 -15.83
N SER A 2 -3.59 -12.72 -16.85
CA SER A 2 -2.43 -12.97 -17.67
C SER A 2 -1.49 -11.78 -17.72
N GLY A 3 -0.20 -12.03 -17.82
CA GLY A 3 0.82 -10.99 -17.99
C GLY A 3 0.89 -10.46 -19.42
N ILE A 4 1.83 -9.56 -19.66
CA ILE A 4 2.02 -8.85 -20.93
C ILE A 4 2.16 -9.82 -22.12
N ASP A 5 2.84 -10.95 -21.91
CA ASP A 5 3.06 -11.96 -22.95
C ASP A 5 1.77 -12.50 -23.58
N SER A 6 0.67 -12.47 -22.83
CA SER A 6 -0.64 -12.93 -23.32
C SER A 6 -1.22 -12.02 -24.41
N LEU A 7 -0.71 -10.82 -24.57
CA LEU A 7 -1.17 -9.86 -25.59
C LEU A 7 -0.61 -10.17 -26.98
N GLY A 8 0.30 -11.13 -27.10
CA GLY A 8 0.90 -11.52 -28.36
C GLY A 8 1.97 -10.55 -28.87
N ASP A 9 2.09 -10.39 -30.17
CA ASP A 9 3.05 -9.46 -30.79
C ASP A 9 2.58 -8.01 -30.60
N LEU A 10 3.38 -7.24 -29.88
CA LEU A 10 3.08 -5.84 -29.55
C LEU A 10 3.73 -4.83 -30.50
N ARG A 11 4.54 -5.27 -31.45
CA ARG A 11 5.24 -4.37 -32.37
C ARG A 11 4.23 -3.49 -33.12
N GLY A 12 4.42 -2.18 -33.02
CA GLY A 12 3.55 -1.19 -33.66
C GLY A 12 2.19 -0.99 -33.00
N LYS A 13 1.87 -1.76 -31.99
CA LYS A 13 0.59 -1.60 -31.26
C LYS A 13 0.69 -0.49 -30.23
N ARG A 14 -0.39 0.27 -30.10
CA ARG A 14 -0.54 1.29 -29.07
C ARG A 14 -1.01 0.60 -27.81
N VAL A 15 -0.21 0.66 -26.73
CA VAL A 15 -0.53 0.02 -25.47
C VAL A 15 -0.74 1.09 -24.41
N LEU A 16 -1.94 1.17 -23.86
CA LEU A 16 -2.28 2.06 -22.76
C LEU A 16 -1.90 1.37 -21.45
N VAL A 17 -1.00 2.01 -20.68
CA VAL A 17 -0.56 1.51 -19.38
C VAL A 17 -1.12 2.40 -18.28
N ARG A 18 -1.93 1.82 -17.39
CA ARG A 18 -2.36 2.51 -16.17
C ARG A 18 -1.31 2.33 -15.08
N SER A 19 -0.50 3.34 -14.90
CA SER A 19 0.55 3.36 -13.87
C SER A 19 0.08 4.08 -12.60
N ASP A 20 0.79 3.88 -11.49
CA ASP A 20 0.67 4.69 -10.28
C ASP A 20 1.87 5.65 -10.23
N LEU A 21 1.63 6.90 -10.58
CA LEU A 21 2.62 7.96 -10.62
C LEU A 21 2.29 9.09 -9.63
N ASN A 22 1.48 8.78 -8.63
CA ASN A 22 1.07 9.74 -7.61
C ASN A 22 2.20 9.99 -6.61
N VAL A 23 3.18 10.78 -7.02
CA VAL A 23 4.36 11.12 -6.24
C VAL A 23 4.17 12.41 -5.48
N PRO A 24 4.86 12.59 -4.32
CA PRO A 24 4.84 13.86 -3.62
C PRO A 24 5.65 14.92 -4.38
N LEU A 25 5.08 16.11 -4.45
CA LEU A 25 5.69 17.28 -5.09
C LEU A 25 5.83 18.43 -4.09
N ASP A 26 6.95 19.14 -4.18
CA ASP A 26 7.11 20.49 -3.64
C ASP A 26 7.16 21.46 -4.84
N GLY A 27 6.05 22.14 -5.11
CA GLY A 27 5.87 22.87 -6.37
C GLY A 27 5.92 21.91 -7.57
N THR A 28 6.96 22.03 -8.40
CA THR A 28 7.22 21.13 -9.54
C THR A 28 8.36 20.13 -9.24
N THR A 29 8.92 20.17 -8.04
CA THR A 29 10.01 19.29 -7.64
C THR A 29 9.46 18.00 -7.05
N ILE A 30 9.85 16.87 -7.62
CA ILE A 30 9.51 15.54 -7.10
C ILE A 30 10.41 15.26 -5.90
N THR A 31 9.80 15.07 -4.72
CA THR A 31 10.54 14.81 -3.48
C THR A 31 10.79 13.32 -3.22
N ASP A 32 10.02 12.45 -3.87
CA ASP A 32 10.22 11.00 -3.84
C ASP A 32 9.74 10.42 -5.17
N ASP A 33 10.63 9.82 -5.93
CA ASP A 33 10.36 9.25 -7.25
C ASP A 33 10.13 7.73 -7.23
N GLY A 34 9.94 7.13 -6.05
CA GLY A 34 9.86 5.68 -5.89
C GLY A 34 8.78 5.02 -6.76
N ARG A 35 7.61 5.64 -6.87
CA ARG A 35 6.52 5.12 -7.72
C ARG A 35 6.84 5.19 -9.21
N ILE A 36 7.55 6.21 -9.63
CA ILE A 36 8.00 6.33 -11.03
C ILE A 36 9.00 5.22 -11.33
N ARG A 37 9.98 5.02 -10.44
CA ARG A 37 10.98 3.93 -10.57
C ARG A 37 10.32 2.56 -10.64
N ALA A 38 9.31 2.32 -9.81
CA ALA A 38 8.57 1.06 -9.79
C ALA A 38 7.79 0.79 -11.10
N SER A 39 7.43 1.85 -11.82
CA SER A 39 6.69 1.75 -13.08
C SER A 39 7.59 1.50 -14.29
N VAL A 40 8.89 1.75 -14.16
CA VAL A 40 9.85 1.64 -15.27
C VAL A 40 9.93 0.22 -15.87
N PRO A 41 9.99 -0.87 -15.09
CA PRO A 41 10.14 -2.21 -15.67
C PRO A 41 9.05 -2.59 -16.67
N THR A 42 7.78 -2.34 -16.34
CA THR A 42 6.65 -2.63 -17.24
C THR A 42 6.71 -1.76 -18.49
N ILE A 43 6.94 -0.44 -18.34
CA ILE A 43 7.02 0.49 -19.46
C ILE A 43 8.17 0.12 -20.38
N ARG A 44 9.33 -0.20 -19.82
CA ARG A 44 10.52 -0.61 -20.59
C ARG A 44 10.28 -1.91 -21.33
N ALA A 45 9.66 -2.90 -20.69
CA ALA A 45 9.36 -4.19 -21.32
C ALA A 45 8.45 -4.01 -22.54
N LEU A 46 7.45 -3.15 -22.45
CA LEU A 46 6.54 -2.84 -23.56
C LEU A 46 7.27 -2.09 -24.68
N ALA A 47 8.07 -1.10 -24.34
CA ALA A 47 8.86 -0.35 -25.33
C ALA A 47 9.87 -1.25 -26.04
N ASP A 48 10.56 -2.11 -25.32
CA ASP A 48 11.54 -3.07 -25.89
C ASP A 48 10.87 -4.10 -26.80
N ALA A 49 9.59 -4.42 -26.53
CA ALA A 49 8.78 -5.28 -27.42
C ALA A 49 8.31 -4.56 -28.69
N GLY A 50 8.63 -3.29 -28.87
CA GLY A 50 8.26 -2.50 -30.05
C GLY A 50 6.89 -1.83 -29.94
N ALA A 51 6.26 -1.85 -28.79
CA ALA A 51 4.98 -1.16 -28.58
C ALA A 51 5.14 0.36 -28.61
N ARG A 52 4.06 1.04 -28.97
CA ARG A 52 3.91 2.48 -28.78
C ARG A 52 3.21 2.67 -27.45
N VAL A 53 3.97 3.09 -26.42
CA VAL A 53 3.51 3.07 -25.02
C VAL A 53 2.86 4.37 -24.66
N VAL A 54 1.59 4.30 -24.23
CA VAL A 54 0.79 5.46 -23.78
C VAL A 54 0.52 5.29 -22.29
N VAL A 55 1.18 6.11 -21.46
CA VAL A 55 1.05 6.03 -20.01
C VAL A 55 -0.05 6.97 -19.54
N THR A 56 -0.98 6.44 -18.74
CA THR A 56 -2.03 7.21 -18.07
C THR A 56 -1.93 7.02 -16.56
N ALA A 57 -2.10 8.09 -15.82
CA ALA A 57 -2.00 8.07 -14.36
C ALA A 57 -2.73 9.28 -13.76
N HIS A 58 -2.90 9.22 -12.45
CA HIS A 58 -3.39 10.36 -11.68
C HIS A 58 -2.29 10.94 -10.80
N LEU A 59 -2.48 12.18 -10.38
CA LEU A 59 -1.66 12.88 -9.40
C LEU A 59 -2.58 13.71 -8.51
N GLY A 60 -2.48 13.51 -7.20
CA GLY A 60 -3.27 14.26 -6.23
C GLY A 60 -4.78 14.06 -6.37
N ARG A 61 -5.52 15.06 -5.94
CA ARG A 61 -6.99 15.04 -5.93
C ARG A 61 -7.57 16.30 -6.59
N PRO A 62 -7.36 16.50 -7.89
CA PRO A 62 -8.06 17.55 -8.62
C PRO A 62 -9.54 17.21 -8.68
N LYS A 63 -10.38 18.24 -8.78
CA LYS A 63 -11.86 18.10 -8.71
C LYS A 63 -12.50 17.93 -10.09
N GLY A 64 -11.89 17.10 -10.94
CA GLY A 64 -12.38 16.86 -12.29
C GLY A 64 -12.09 17.98 -13.29
N GLU A 65 -11.19 18.88 -12.94
CA GLU A 65 -10.79 20.04 -13.74
C GLU A 65 -9.27 20.17 -13.78
N PRO A 66 -8.70 20.73 -14.86
CA PRO A 66 -7.27 21.02 -14.93
C PRO A 66 -6.81 21.94 -13.80
N ASP A 67 -5.70 21.58 -13.16
CA ASP A 67 -5.07 22.35 -12.10
C ASP A 67 -3.54 22.19 -12.26
N PRO A 68 -2.81 23.28 -12.56
CA PRO A 68 -1.37 23.21 -12.85
C PRO A 68 -0.54 22.54 -11.77
N LYS A 69 -0.93 22.63 -10.51
CA LYS A 69 -0.20 21.99 -9.41
C LYS A 69 -0.25 20.47 -9.43
N TYR A 70 -1.21 19.90 -10.16
CA TYR A 70 -1.39 18.46 -10.31
C TYR A 70 -1.03 17.96 -11.72
N SER A 71 -0.31 18.77 -12.50
CA SER A 71 0.15 18.35 -13.82
C SER A 71 1.17 17.21 -13.72
N LEU A 72 1.07 16.25 -14.62
CA LEU A 72 2.03 15.15 -14.76
C LEU A 72 3.28 15.54 -15.57
N ALA A 73 3.41 16.78 -16.03
CA ALA A 73 4.57 17.22 -16.81
C ALA A 73 5.92 16.94 -16.10
N PRO A 74 6.10 17.26 -14.80
CA PRO A 74 7.34 16.92 -14.10
C PRO A 74 7.60 15.42 -14.02
N VAL A 75 6.54 14.62 -13.87
CA VAL A 75 6.62 13.15 -13.82
C VAL A 75 7.06 12.58 -15.16
N ALA A 76 6.51 13.10 -16.26
CA ALA A 76 6.92 12.69 -17.61
C ALA A 76 8.40 12.97 -17.87
N ALA A 77 8.90 14.13 -17.46
CA ALA A 77 10.31 14.49 -17.55
C ALA A 77 11.20 13.51 -16.77
N ARG A 78 10.80 13.19 -15.51
CA ARG A 78 11.55 12.25 -14.67
C ARG A 78 11.53 10.84 -15.24
N LEU A 79 10.39 10.40 -15.76
CA LEU A 79 10.27 9.09 -16.42
C LEU A 79 11.26 8.99 -17.60
N GLY A 80 11.37 10.04 -18.41
CA GLY A 80 12.32 10.11 -19.52
C GLY A 80 13.77 9.97 -19.04
N GLU A 81 14.16 10.63 -17.96
CA GLU A 81 15.49 10.49 -17.35
C GLU A 81 15.75 9.04 -16.94
N LEU A 82 14.79 8.40 -16.28
CA LEU A 82 14.92 7.03 -15.80
C LEU A 82 14.97 6.00 -16.94
N LEU A 83 14.23 6.24 -18.03
CA LEU A 83 14.24 5.39 -19.21
C LEU A 83 15.49 5.63 -20.08
N GLY A 84 16.16 6.78 -19.92
CA GLY A 84 17.25 7.18 -20.79
C GLY A 84 16.78 7.49 -22.22
N ALA A 85 15.54 7.94 -22.37
CA ALA A 85 14.93 8.24 -23.66
C ALA A 85 13.96 9.42 -23.54
N GLU A 86 13.66 10.07 -24.66
CA GLU A 86 12.67 11.12 -24.71
C GLU A 86 11.28 10.54 -24.47
N VAL A 87 10.52 11.15 -23.55
CA VAL A 87 9.13 10.83 -23.28
C VAL A 87 8.27 12.01 -23.73
N ALA A 88 7.37 11.78 -24.66
CA ALA A 88 6.42 12.79 -25.12
C ALA A 88 5.36 13.05 -24.04
N PHE A 89 4.90 14.28 -23.94
CA PHE A 89 3.87 14.66 -22.98
C PHE A 89 2.71 15.35 -23.67
N ALA A 90 1.49 14.83 -23.46
CA ALA A 90 0.27 15.45 -23.96
C ALA A 90 -0.30 16.41 -22.92
N SER A 91 -0.73 17.57 -23.36
CA SER A 91 -1.30 18.62 -22.47
C SER A 91 -2.75 18.38 -22.08
N ASP A 92 -3.39 17.35 -22.62
CA ASP A 92 -4.71 16.88 -22.23
C ASP A 92 -4.71 15.34 -22.10
N THR A 93 -5.84 14.76 -21.69
CA THR A 93 -5.96 13.33 -21.46
C THR A 93 -6.52 12.58 -22.66
N VAL A 94 -7.54 13.12 -23.31
CA VAL A 94 -8.27 12.46 -24.41
C VAL A 94 -8.65 13.44 -25.54
N GLY A 95 -8.10 14.62 -25.53
CA GLY A 95 -8.39 15.66 -26.52
C GLY A 95 -7.43 15.63 -27.72
N ASP A 96 -7.31 16.76 -28.39
CA ASP A 96 -6.49 16.88 -29.60
C ASP A 96 -5.01 16.67 -29.31
N SER A 97 -4.49 17.19 -28.18
CA SER A 97 -3.09 16.98 -27.80
C SER A 97 -2.76 15.52 -27.59
N ALA A 98 -3.63 14.78 -26.86
CA ALA A 98 -3.45 13.34 -26.65
C ALA A 98 -3.43 12.59 -27.98
N LYS A 99 -4.37 12.86 -28.89
CA LYS A 99 -4.42 12.20 -30.21
C LYS A 99 -3.18 12.48 -31.04
N GLN A 100 -2.76 13.72 -31.12
CA GLN A 100 -1.56 14.11 -31.86
C GLN A 100 -0.31 13.49 -31.28
N THR A 101 -0.19 13.48 -29.96
CA THR A 101 0.96 12.89 -29.26
C THR A 101 1.04 11.38 -29.51
N VAL A 102 -0.08 10.68 -29.38
CA VAL A 102 -0.13 9.22 -29.62
C VAL A 102 0.12 8.89 -31.09
N ASP A 103 -0.48 9.61 -32.03
CA ASP A 103 -0.30 9.39 -33.46
C ASP A 103 1.15 9.65 -33.92
N GLY A 104 1.86 10.51 -33.20
CA GLY A 104 3.27 10.81 -33.47
C GLY A 104 4.26 9.78 -32.94
N LEU A 105 3.82 8.80 -32.13
CA LEU A 105 4.71 7.78 -31.58
C LEU A 105 5.18 6.81 -32.65
N GLN A 106 6.45 6.47 -32.56
CA GLN A 106 7.05 5.36 -33.31
C GLN A 106 7.20 4.13 -32.41
N ASP A 107 7.50 2.98 -33.00
CA ASP A 107 7.68 1.74 -32.26
C ASP A 107 8.78 1.90 -31.19
N GLY A 108 8.46 1.51 -29.96
CA GLY A 108 9.37 1.62 -28.82
C GLY A 108 9.38 2.98 -28.13
N GLN A 109 8.61 3.95 -28.60
CA GLN A 109 8.50 5.27 -27.95
C GLN A 109 7.41 5.29 -26.88
N VAL A 110 7.55 6.24 -25.94
CA VAL A 110 6.69 6.39 -24.78
C VAL A 110 6.12 7.81 -24.75
N ALA A 111 4.84 7.91 -24.43
CA ALA A 111 4.15 9.17 -24.14
C ALA A 111 3.45 9.07 -22.80
N VAL A 112 3.31 10.20 -22.11
CA VAL A 112 2.49 10.34 -20.90
C VAL A 112 1.36 11.30 -21.22
N LEU A 113 0.14 10.90 -20.92
CA LEU A 113 -1.05 11.75 -20.99
C LEU A 113 -1.14 12.63 -19.73
N GLU A 114 -1.79 13.77 -19.86
CA GLU A 114 -2.05 14.62 -18.70
C GLU A 114 -2.96 13.91 -17.68
N ASN A 115 -2.92 14.36 -16.44
CA ASN A 115 -3.60 13.77 -15.27
C ASN A 115 -5.03 13.33 -15.59
N VAL A 116 -5.27 12.05 -15.48
CA VAL A 116 -6.56 11.44 -15.82
C VAL A 116 -7.71 11.99 -14.96
N ARG A 117 -7.41 12.43 -13.74
CA ARG A 117 -8.38 13.04 -12.82
C ARG A 117 -8.72 14.49 -13.13
N PHE A 118 -8.14 15.08 -14.18
CA PHE A 118 -8.62 16.34 -14.73
C PHE A 118 -9.97 16.19 -15.46
N ASN A 119 -10.47 14.96 -15.56
CA ASN A 119 -11.72 14.65 -16.24
C ASN A 119 -12.71 14.08 -15.23
N ALA A 120 -13.90 14.67 -15.14
CA ALA A 120 -14.94 14.25 -14.21
C ALA A 120 -15.35 12.78 -14.41
N GLY A 121 -15.30 12.27 -15.64
CA GLY A 121 -15.64 10.90 -15.99
C GLY A 121 -14.73 9.84 -15.35
N GLU A 122 -13.48 10.16 -15.02
CA GLU A 122 -12.56 9.18 -14.42
C GLU A 122 -13.08 8.59 -13.12
N THR A 123 -13.59 9.44 -12.22
CA THR A 123 -14.04 9.03 -10.88
C THR A 123 -15.54 9.07 -10.71
N SER A 124 -16.31 9.26 -11.78
CA SER A 124 -17.75 9.34 -11.74
C SER A 124 -18.37 8.06 -11.17
N LYS A 125 -19.40 8.20 -10.34
CA LYS A 125 -20.20 7.08 -9.85
C LYS A 125 -21.30 6.69 -10.83
N ASP A 126 -21.57 7.51 -11.83
CA ASP A 126 -22.45 7.18 -12.93
C ASP A 126 -21.71 6.31 -13.94
N ASP A 127 -22.17 5.06 -14.09
CA ASP A 127 -21.55 4.09 -14.99
C ASP A 127 -21.53 4.56 -16.45
N ALA A 128 -22.54 5.30 -16.91
CA ALA A 128 -22.61 5.82 -18.27
C ALA A 128 -21.59 6.93 -18.52
N GLU A 129 -21.45 7.87 -17.57
CA GLU A 129 -20.47 8.95 -17.65
C GLU A 129 -19.04 8.39 -17.60
N ARG A 130 -18.79 7.47 -16.67
CA ARG A 130 -17.48 6.85 -16.54
C ARG A 130 -17.14 6.00 -17.78
N GLY A 131 -18.11 5.26 -18.31
CA GLY A 131 -17.97 4.46 -19.53
C GLY A 131 -17.68 5.31 -20.77
N ALA A 132 -18.33 6.47 -20.91
CA ALA A 132 -18.08 7.39 -22.02
C ALA A 132 -16.64 7.93 -21.98
N PHE A 133 -16.12 8.24 -20.81
CA PHE A 133 -14.72 8.66 -20.69
C PHE A 133 -13.76 7.49 -20.99
N ALA A 134 -14.08 6.29 -20.54
CA ALA A 134 -13.29 5.10 -20.85
C ALA A 134 -13.24 4.81 -22.37
N ASP A 135 -14.35 5.03 -23.09
CA ASP A 135 -14.38 4.88 -24.54
C ASP A 135 -13.40 5.83 -25.23
N ARG A 136 -13.28 7.06 -24.72
CA ARG A 136 -12.31 8.05 -25.24
C ARG A 136 -10.88 7.63 -24.95
N LEU A 137 -10.59 7.10 -23.76
CA LEU A 137 -9.27 6.54 -23.45
C LEU A 137 -8.95 5.36 -24.34
N ALA A 138 -9.89 4.43 -24.51
CA ALA A 138 -9.71 3.22 -25.30
C ALA A 138 -9.46 3.54 -26.78
N SER A 139 -9.98 4.65 -27.29
CA SER A 139 -9.75 5.09 -28.67
C SER A 139 -8.27 5.42 -28.98
N LEU A 140 -7.46 5.63 -27.94
CA LEU A 140 -6.05 5.95 -28.06
C LEU A 140 -5.15 4.70 -28.10
N ALA A 141 -5.70 3.49 -27.97
CA ALA A 141 -4.88 2.30 -27.80
C ALA A 141 -5.51 1.06 -28.44
N ASP A 142 -4.67 0.05 -28.63
CA ASP A 142 -5.07 -1.27 -29.16
C ASP A 142 -5.09 -2.34 -28.06
N ALA A 143 -4.43 -2.08 -26.93
CA ALA A 143 -4.40 -2.95 -25.75
C ALA A 143 -4.21 -2.14 -24.48
N PHE A 144 -4.55 -2.75 -23.35
CA PHE A 144 -4.48 -2.12 -22.02
C PHE A 144 -3.66 -2.98 -21.07
N VAL A 145 -2.78 -2.34 -20.29
CA VAL A 145 -2.00 -2.97 -19.22
C VAL A 145 -2.28 -2.26 -17.89
N SER A 146 -2.75 -3.01 -16.91
CA SER A 146 -2.95 -2.52 -15.55
C SER A 146 -1.66 -2.71 -14.74
N ASP A 147 -1.03 -1.62 -14.32
CA ASP A 147 0.24 -1.64 -13.58
C ASP A 147 0.23 -0.77 -12.31
N GLY A 148 -0.88 -0.16 -11.97
CA GLY A 148 -1.02 0.67 -10.78
C GLY A 148 -1.84 -0.02 -9.71
N PHE A 149 -1.23 -0.90 -8.90
CA PHE A 149 -1.96 -1.66 -7.89
C PHE A 149 -2.65 -0.76 -6.85
N GLY A 150 -2.08 0.40 -6.54
CA GLY A 150 -2.64 1.33 -5.56
C GLY A 150 -4.04 1.87 -5.88
N VAL A 151 -4.56 1.66 -7.08
CA VAL A 151 -5.88 2.15 -7.50
C VAL A 151 -6.87 1.06 -7.91
N VAL A 152 -6.48 -0.21 -7.89
CA VAL A 152 -7.32 -1.32 -8.36
C VAL A 152 -8.54 -1.61 -7.48
N HIS A 153 -8.58 -1.04 -6.27
CA HIS A 153 -9.74 -1.10 -5.37
C HIS A 153 -10.83 -0.10 -5.73
N ARG A 154 -10.57 0.79 -6.69
CA ARG A 154 -11.50 1.82 -7.13
C ARG A 154 -12.09 1.47 -8.50
N LYS A 155 -13.40 1.59 -8.63
CA LYS A 155 -14.10 1.43 -9.91
C LYS A 155 -14.02 2.75 -10.67
N GLN A 156 -12.89 2.95 -11.35
CA GLN A 156 -12.57 4.17 -12.10
C GLN A 156 -12.35 3.85 -13.58
N ALA A 157 -12.54 4.85 -14.44
CA ALA A 157 -12.54 4.63 -15.89
C ALA A 157 -11.21 4.04 -16.41
N SER A 158 -10.07 4.60 -15.98
CA SER A 158 -8.74 4.17 -16.44
C SER A 158 -8.26 2.86 -15.82
N VAL A 159 -8.99 2.33 -14.83
CA VAL A 159 -8.64 1.12 -14.08
C VAL A 159 -9.57 -0.04 -14.42
N TYR A 160 -10.87 0.21 -14.46
CA TYR A 160 -11.93 -0.77 -14.58
C TYR A 160 -12.58 -0.76 -15.96
N ASP A 161 -13.19 0.36 -16.34
CA ASP A 161 -14.03 0.42 -17.56
C ASP A 161 -13.20 0.25 -18.82
N VAL A 162 -12.00 0.83 -18.89
CA VAL A 162 -11.13 0.72 -20.07
C VAL A 162 -10.70 -0.71 -20.35
N ALA A 163 -10.49 -1.51 -19.29
CA ALA A 163 -10.13 -2.92 -19.44
C ALA A 163 -11.23 -3.74 -20.13
N GLN A 164 -12.48 -3.33 -19.99
CA GLN A 164 -13.61 -3.98 -20.66
C GLN A 164 -13.69 -3.68 -22.17
N ARG A 165 -12.95 -2.68 -22.66
CA ARG A 165 -13.00 -2.22 -24.05
C ARG A 165 -11.83 -2.72 -24.90
N LEU A 166 -10.76 -3.21 -24.27
CA LEU A 166 -9.52 -3.56 -24.94
C LEU A 166 -9.03 -4.95 -24.50
N PRO A 167 -8.30 -5.66 -25.34
CA PRO A 167 -7.48 -6.77 -24.87
C PRO A 167 -6.60 -6.26 -23.74
N HIS A 168 -6.49 -7.00 -22.64
CA HIS A 168 -5.85 -6.49 -21.43
C HIS A 168 -4.97 -7.53 -20.76
N ALA A 169 -4.03 -7.04 -19.97
CA ALA A 169 -3.11 -7.84 -19.16
C ALA A 169 -2.71 -7.06 -17.93
N MET A 170 -2.14 -7.74 -16.94
CA MET A 170 -1.49 -7.09 -15.81
C MET A 170 -0.03 -6.84 -16.13
N GLY A 171 0.48 -5.69 -15.66
CA GLY A 171 1.91 -5.39 -15.68
C GLY A 171 2.64 -6.12 -14.55
N ASP A 172 3.96 -6.02 -14.54
CA ASP A 172 4.81 -6.73 -13.59
C ASP A 172 4.54 -6.32 -12.12
N LEU A 173 4.27 -5.04 -11.89
CA LEU A 173 4.00 -4.53 -10.54
C LEU A 173 2.71 -5.11 -9.98
N VAL A 174 1.65 -5.13 -10.76
CA VAL A 174 0.36 -5.73 -10.37
C VAL A 174 0.51 -7.23 -10.17
N ALA A 175 1.21 -7.92 -11.06
CA ALA A 175 1.45 -9.35 -10.96
C ALA A 175 2.20 -9.72 -9.68
N THR A 176 3.22 -8.96 -9.33
CA THR A 176 4.01 -9.16 -8.11
C THR A 176 3.16 -8.95 -6.85
N GLU A 177 2.38 -7.87 -6.80
CA GLU A 177 1.50 -7.60 -5.65
C GLU A 177 0.47 -8.72 -5.46
N ILE A 178 -0.16 -9.17 -6.52
CA ILE A 178 -1.15 -10.26 -6.46
C ILE A 178 -0.52 -11.56 -5.97
N ASP A 179 0.65 -11.91 -6.47
CA ASP A 179 1.38 -13.12 -6.03
C ASP A 179 1.64 -13.07 -4.53
N VAL A 180 2.19 -11.96 -4.05
CA VAL A 180 2.48 -11.77 -2.61
C VAL A 180 1.19 -11.86 -1.78
N LEU A 181 0.13 -11.17 -2.19
CA LEU A 181 -1.13 -11.15 -1.45
C LEU A 181 -1.82 -12.52 -1.41
N ARG A 182 -1.72 -13.29 -2.49
CA ARG A 182 -2.20 -14.69 -2.50
C ARG A 182 -1.42 -15.57 -1.53
N ARG A 183 -0.12 -15.41 -1.47
CA ARG A 183 0.73 -16.14 -0.51
C ARG A 183 0.40 -15.77 0.94
N LEU A 184 -0.14 -14.58 1.18
CA LEU A 184 -0.59 -14.16 2.52
C LEU A 184 -2.01 -14.62 2.86
N THR A 185 -2.84 -14.97 1.90
CA THR A 185 -4.27 -15.25 2.12
C THR A 185 -4.71 -16.64 1.73
N GLU A 186 -4.08 -17.27 0.74
CA GLU A 186 -4.53 -18.55 0.19
C GLU A 186 -3.58 -19.70 0.53
N THR A 187 -2.27 -19.47 0.38
CA THR A 187 -1.26 -20.53 0.49
C THR A 187 -0.04 -20.10 1.31
N PRO A 188 -0.22 -19.60 2.55
CA PRO A 188 0.93 -19.19 3.34
C PRO A 188 1.77 -20.40 3.78
N GLU A 189 3.09 -20.30 3.67
CA GLU A 189 4.00 -21.22 4.33
C GLU A 189 3.97 -20.94 5.84
N ARG A 190 3.85 -22.00 6.63
CA ARG A 190 3.73 -21.90 8.09
C ARG A 190 5.05 -22.15 8.79
N PRO A 191 5.31 -21.55 9.95
CA PRO A 191 4.42 -20.67 10.73
C PRO A 191 4.16 -19.32 10.04
N TYR A 192 2.91 -18.89 10.06
CA TYR A 192 2.47 -17.59 9.54
C TYR A 192 2.16 -16.64 10.68
N VAL A 193 2.90 -15.54 10.76
CA VAL A 193 2.77 -14.52 11.80
C VAL A 193 2.30 -13.20 11.20
N VAL A 194 1.25 -12.65 11.76
CA VAL A 194 0.73 -11.32 11.38
C VAL A 194 1.04 -10.35 12.52
N VAL A 195 1.68 -9.23 12.18
CA VAL A 195 2.00 -8.16 13.14
C VAL A 195 1.19 -6.93 12.77
N LEU A 196 0.31 -6.52 13.66
CA LEU A 196 -0.54 -5.36 13.47
C LEU A 196 -0.26 -4.30 14.52
N GLY A 197 -0.10 -3.07 14.07
CA GLY A 197 0.02 -1.89 14.91
C GLY A 197 -0.88 -0.77 14.40
N GLY A 198 -0.63 0.43 14.89
CA GLY A 198 -1.44 1.59 14.59
C GLY A 198 -2.27 2.04 15.77
N SER A 199 -3.00 3.15 15.62
CA SER A 199 -3.66 3.82 16.74
C SER A 199 -5.03 3.24 17.11
N LYS A 200 -5.73 2.61 16.15
CA LYS A 200 -7.14 2.21 16.34
C LYS A 200 -7.42 0.79 15.88
N VAL A 201 -8.11 0.01 16.72
CA VAL A 201 -8.65 -1.30 16.36
C VAL A 201 -9.65 -1.17 15.20
N SER A 202 -10.48 -0.13 15.23
CA SER A 202 -11.51 0.11 14.21
C SER A 202 -10.95 0.21 12.79
N ASP A 203 -9.68 0.61 12.63
CA ASP A 203 -9.02 0.68 11.33
C ASP A 203 -8.53 -0.70 10.84
N LYS A 204 -8.50 -1.70 11.70
CA LYS A 204 -7.95 -3.04 11.41
C LYS A 204 -9.00 -4.16 11.43
N LEU A 205 -10.27 -3.85 11.64
CA LEU A 205 -11.32 -4.86 11.83
C LEU A 205 -11.38 -5.86 10.67
N GLY A 206 -11.40 -5.37 9.45
CA GLY A 206 -11.46 -6.24 8.26
C GLY A 206 -10.25 -7.13 8.10
N VAL A 207 -9.06 -6.61 8.39
CA VAL A 207 -7.80 -7.37 8.33
C VAL A 207 -7.80 -8.46 9.39
N ILE A 208 -8.15 -8.12 10.64
CA ILE A 208 -8.21 -9.09 11.74
C ILE A 208 -9.24 -10.18 11.42
N ASP A 209 -10.45 -9.79 11.01
CA ASP A 209 -11.52 -10.75 10.69
C ASP A 209 -11.09 -11.76 9.63
N ASN A 210 -10.40 -11.32 8.59
CA ASN A 210 -10.00 -12.21 7.50
C ASN A 210 -8.74 -13.02 7.83
N LEU A 211 -7.75 -12.44 8.50
CA LEU A 211 -6.47 -13.10 8.74
C LEU A 211 -6.43 -13.93 10.01
N LEU A 212 -7.31 -13.68 10.99
CA LEU A 212 -7.35 -14.41 12.25
C LEU A 212 -7.52 -15.92 12.05
N GLY A 213 -8.30 -16.34 11.04
CA GLY A 213 -8.47 -17.75 10.68
C GLY A 213 -7.36 -18.32 9.79
N LYS A 214 -6.40 -17.52 9.36
CA LYS A 214 -5.34 -17.92 8.43
C LYS A 214 -3.95 -17.93 9.06
N ALA A 215 -3.71 -17.05 10.03
CA ALA A 215 -2.42 -16.94 10.73
C ALA A 215 -2.30 -17.95 11.87
N ASP A 216 -1.07 -18.29 12.22
CA ASP A 216 -0.76 -19.07 13.42
C ASP A 216 -0.61 -18.18 14.64
N LYS A 217 -0.08 -16.98 14.47
CA LYS A 217 0.11 -15.99 15.53
C LYS A 217 -0.29 -14.61 15.03
N LEU A 218 -0.86 -13.81 15.95
CA LEU A 218 -1.19 -12.42 15.73
C LEU A 218 -0.55 -11.59 16.84
N LEU A 219 0.39 -10.72 16.48
CA LEU A 219 1.10 -9.82 17.38
C LEU A 219 0.49 -8.43 17.28
N ILE A 220 0.07 -7.87 18.41
CA ILE A 220 -0.61 -6.58 18.46
C ILE A 220 0.29 -5.55 19.12
N GLY A 221 0.53 -4.42 18.43
CA GLY A 221 1.28 -3.28 18.95
C GLY A 221 0.54 -1.96 18.69
N GLY A 222 1.22 -0.86 18.97
CA GLY A 222 0.66 0.47 18.76
C GLY A 222 -0.44 0.85 19.74
N GLY A 223 -1.14 1.93 19.44
CA GLY A 223 -2.21 2.45 20.29
C GLY A 223 -3.42 1.54 20.43
N MET A 224 -3.64 0.65 19.47
CA MET A 224 -4.75 -0.32 19.53
C MET A 224 -4.60 -1.34 20.66
N VAL A 225 -3.40 -1.52 21.20
CA VAL A 225 -3.12 -2.40 22.35
C VAL A 225 -4.00 -2.08 23.53
N PHE A 226 -4.24 -0.80 23.81
CA PHE A 226 -4.91 -0.37 25.04
C PHE A 226 -6.40 -0.72 25.06
N THR A 227 -7.03 -0.81 23.91
CA THR A 227 -8.40 -1.33 23.82
C THR A 227 -8.45 -2.83 24.15
N PHE A 228 -7.47 -3.61 23.70
CA PHE A 228 -7.33 -5.02 24.10
C PHE A 228 -7.06 -5.17 25.60
N LEU A 229 -6.15 -4.38 26.16
CA LEU A 229 -5.82 -4.43 27.59
C LEU A 229 -7.04 -4.07 28.46
N LYS A 230 -7.77 -3.04 28.08
CA LYS A 230 -9.00 -2.65 28.79
C LYS A 230 -10.06 -3.75 28.69
N ALA A 231 -10.20 -4.39 27.53
CA ALA A 231 -11.11 -5.51 27.33
C ALA A 231 -10.78 -6.69 28.27
N GLN A 232 -9.51 -6.85 28.64
CA GLN A 232 -9.05 -7.85 29.61
C GLN A 232 -9.22 -7.40 31.08
N GLY A 233 -9.70 -6.18 31.34
CA GLY A 233 -9.93 -5.64 32.68
C GLY A 233 -8.80 -4.80 33.26
N HIS A 234 -7.78 -4.45 32.45
CA HIS A 234 -6.68 -3.58 32.88
C HIS A 234 -7.04 -2.10 32.71
N GLU A 235 -6.53 -1.27 33.61
CA GLU A 235 -6.58 0.19 33.46
C GLU A 235 -5.46 0.64 32.52
N VAL A 236 -5.76 1.62 31.67
CA VAL A 236 -4.83 2.08 30.62
C VAL A 236 -4.44 3.56 30.75
N GLY A 237 -4.79 4.20 31.85
CA GLY A 237 -4.47 5.61 32.11
C GLY A 237 -5.05 6.54 31.04
N LYS A 238 -4.20 7.42 30.51
CA LYS A 238 -4.56 8.38 29.46
C LYS A 238 -4.30 7.83 28.05
N SER A 239 -3.99 6.54 27.90
CA SER A 239 -3.71 5.90 26.61
C SER A 239 -4.92 5.98 25.68
N LEU A 240 -4.65 5.89 24.36
CA LEU A 240 -5.71 5.80 23.35
C LEU A 240 -6.65 4.63 23.68
N LEU A 241 -7.94 4.87 23.59
CA LEU A 241 -8.95 3.86 23.94
C LEU A 241 -10.19 4.04 23.07
N GLU A 242 -10.67 2.94 22.53
CA GLU A 242 -11.94 2.87 21.80
C GLU A 242 -12.93 2.06 22.64
N ASP A 243 -13.68 2.74 23.52
CA ASP A 243 -14.66 2.09 24.42
C ASP A 243 -15.72 1.28 23.67
N ASP A 244 -16.10 1.71 22.49
CA ASP A 244 -17.06 1.03 21.62
C ASP A 244 -16.51 -0.25 20.98
N GLN A 245 -15.20 -0.51 21.07
CA GLN A 245 -14.55 -1.70 20.50
C GLN A 245 -14.15 -2.75 21.56
N LEU A 246 -14.48 -2.57 22.83
CA LEU A 246 -14.10 -3.52 23.89
C LEU A 246 -14.67 -4.91 23.64
N ASP A 247 -15.95 -5.01 23.29
CA ASP A 247 -16.58 -6.29 23.01
C ASP A 247 -16.00 -6.96 21.75
N THR A 248 -15.65 -6.16 20.77
CA THR A 248 -14.96 -6.63 19.55
C THR A 248 -13.61 -7.26 19.89
N CYS A 249 -12.82 -6.60 20.74
CA CYS A 249 -11.53 -7.14 21.19
C CYS A 249 -11.68 -8.44 21.98
N ARG A 250 -12.68 -8.53 22.87
CA ARG A 250 -12.99 -9.78 23.59
C ARG A 250 -13.34 -10.90 22.62
N SER A 251 -14.15 -10.58 21.62
CA SER A 251 -14.53 -11.55 20.56
C SER A 251 -13.31 -12.06 19.82
N TYR A 252 -12.36 -11.22 19.47
CA TYR A 252 -11.13 -11.65 18.79
C TYR A 252 -10.28 -12.57 19.66
N LEU A 253 -10.13 -12.24 20.94
CA LEU A 253 -9.39 -13.08 21.90
C LEU A 253 -10.05 -14.46 22.04
N ASP A 254 -11.38 -14.52 22.10
CA ASP A 254 -12.13 -15.77 22.20
C ASP A 254 -12.02 -16.60 20.91
N ARG A 255 -12.21 -15.97 19.76
CA ARG A 255 -12.07 -16.63 18.45
C ARG A 255 -10.68 -17.20 18.23
N ALA A 256 -9.65 -16.48 18.65
CA ALA A 256 -8.28 -16.95 18.55
C ALA A 256 -8.05 -18.22 19.38
N ARG A 257 -8.52 -18.25 20.62
CA ARG A 257 -8.44 -19.43 21.47
C ARG A 257 -9.17 -20.64 20.89
N GLU A 258 -10.37 -20.43 20.37
CA GLU A 258 -11.18 -21.47 19.73
C GLU A 258 -10.53 -22.02 18.46
N SER A 259 -9.83 -21.18 17.70
CA SER A 259 -9.19 -21.53 16.43
C SER A 259 -7.75 -22.02 16.58
N GLY A 260 -7.19 -21.99 17.80
CA GLY A 260 -5.78 -22.34 18.03
C GLY A 260 -4.79 -21.28 17.56
N VAL A 261 -5.23 -20.05 17.34
CA VAL A 261 -4.37 -18.92 17.00
C VAL A 261 -3.89 -18.25 18.27
N GLU A 262 -2.60 -17.97 18.35
CA GLU A 262 -2.01 -17.27 19.49
C GLU A 262 -2.02 -15.76 19.23
N ILE A 263 -2.74 -14.99 20.07
CA ILE A 263 -2.64 -13.54 20.09
C ILE A 263 -1.65 -13.14 21.17
N LEU A 264 -0.57 -12.46 20.77
CA LEU A 264 0.42 -11.90 21.68
C LEU A 264 0.14 -10.41 21.87
N LEU A 265 -0.16 -10.03 23.12
CA LEU A 265 -0.24 -8.66 23.55
C LEU A 265 1.03 -8.28 24.31
N PRO A 266 1.44 -7.00 24.29
CA PRO A 266 2.57 -6.54 25.08
C PRO A 266 2.38 -6.81 26.57
N THR A 267 3.43 -7.27 27.24
CA THR A 267 3.47 -7.48 28.70
C THR A 267 4.03 -6.26 29.44
N ASP A 268 4.73 -5.40 28.72
CA ASP A 268 5.25 -4.14 29.21
C ASP A 268 5.05 -3.03 28.16
N ILE A 269 4.97 -1.80 28.65
CA ILE A 269 4.67 -0.61 27.85
C ILE A 269 5.64 0.49 28.22
N VAL A 270 6.11 1.25 27.21
CA VAL A 270 6.81 2.50 27.43
C VAL A 270 5.77 3.62 27.53
N VAL A 271 5.75 4.29 28.67
CA VAL A 271 4.81 5.37 28.96
C VAL A 271 5.50 6.69 29.15
N ASP A 272 4.76 7.77 28.96
CA ASP A 272 5.10 9.13 29.37
C ASP A 272 3.83 9.80 29.90
N THR A 273 3.95 10.95 30.56
CA THR A 273 2.83 11.70 31.09
C THR A 273 2.13 12.57 30.03
N GLU A 274 2.82 12.83 28.92
CA GLU A 274 2.30 13.63 27.80
C GLU A 274 2.66 12.99 26.46
N PHE A 275 1.81 13.20 25.46
CA PHE A 275 2.11 12.84 24.10
C PHE A 275 3.28 13.69 23.58
N PRO A 276 4.26 13.10 22.84
CA PRO A 276 5.40 13.86 22.33
C PRO A 276 4.95 15.01 21.42
N SER A 277 5.35 16.23 21.80
CA SER A 277 5.02 17.42 21.01
C SER A 277 5.99 18.55 21.33
N GLY A 278 6.29 19.40 20.33
CA GLY A 278 7.13 20.58 20.50
C GLY A 278 8.53 20.27 21.04
N ASP A 279 9.03 21.16 21.89
CA ASP A 279 10.39 21.10 22.42
C ASP A 279 10.51 20.34 23.75
N ARG A 280 9.41 19.71 24.23
CA ARG A 280 9.44 18.94 25.46
C ARG A 280 10.32 17.72 25.31
N GLU A 281 11.32 17.57 26.16
CA GLU A 281 12.12 16.34 26.22
C GLU A 281 11.28 15.18 26.72
N PRO A 282 11.17 14.07 25.96
CA PRO A 282 10.43 12.89 26.43
C PRO A 282 11.02 12.32 27.72
N GLN A 283 10.16 11.86 28.62
CA GLN A 283 10.55 11.19 29.86
C GLN A 283 9.97 9.76 29.87
N PRO A 284 10.54 8.85 29.08
CA PRO A 284 10.00 7.51 28.94
C PRO A 284 10.23 6.69 30.22
N ARG A 285 9.22 5.87 30.56
CA ARG A 285 9.27 4.92 31.65
C ARG A 285 8.66 3.61 31.23
N VAL A 286 9.28 2.50 31.57
CA VAL A 286 8.75 1.15 31.29
C VAL A 286 7.93 0.71 32.49
N VAL A 287 6.69 0.27 32.22
CA VAL A 287 5.78 -0.28 33.22
C VAL A 287 5.18 -1.60 32.74
N PRO A 288 4.77 -2.51 33.61
CA PRO A 288 3.96 -3.66 33.22
C PRO A 288 2.67 -3.21 32.54
N SER A 289 2.19 -3.92 31.55
CA SER A 289 0.96 -3.57 30.84
C SER A 289 -0.29 -3.58 31.72
N SER A 290 -0.24 -4.29 32.85
CA SER A 290 -1.30 -4.32 33.88
C SER A 290 -1.21 -3.16 34.90
N GLU A 291 -0.18 -2.34 34.83
CA GLU A 291 0.12 -1.31 35.85
C GLU A 291 0.40 0.06 35.22
N ILE A 292 -0.33 0.42 34.17
CA ILE A 292 -0.22 1.74 33.56
C ILE A 292 -0.76 2.80 34.51
N PRO A 293 0.06 3.79 34.91
CA PRO A 293 -0.40 4.84 35.82
C PRO A 293 -1.55 5.67 35.25
N SER A 294 -2.45 6.14 36.13
CA SER A 294 -3.61 6.93 35.68
C SER A 294 -3.28 8.26 35.04
N ASP A 295 -2.08 8.79 35.29
CA ASP A 295 -1.56 10.05 34.71
C ASP A 295 -0.65 9.86 33.51
N ALA A 296 -0.50 8.62 33.03
CA ALA A 296 0.40 8.27 31.94
C ALA A 296 -0.34 7.66 30.74
N LEU A 297 0.28 7.75 29.59
CA LEU A 297 -0.19 7.11 28.35
C LEU A 297 0.92 6.25 27.73
N GLY A 298 0.53 5.15 27.14
CA GLY A 298 1.46 4.26 26.42
C GLY A 298 1.82 4.81 25.05
N LEU A 299 3.10 4.75 24.72
CA LEU A 299 3.64 5.32 23.48
C LEU A 299 4.50 4.34 22.67
N ASP A 300 4.82 3.19 23.25
CA ASP A 300 5.52 2.09 22.58
C ASP A 300 5.34 0.80 23.37
N ILE A 301 5.57 -0.33 22.74
CA ILE A 301 5.72 -1.60 23.45
C ILE A 301 7.06 -1.57 24.21
N GLY A 302 7.11 -2.22 25.36
CA GLY A 302 8.32 -2.27 26.17
C GLY A 302 9.36 -3.26 25.64
N PRO A 303 10.57 -3.27 26.25
CA PRO A 303 11.67 -4.11 25.78
C PRO A 303 11.39 -5.62 25.95
N GLU A 304 10.69 -6.04 26.99
CA GLU A 304 10.29 -7.43 27.17
C GLU A 304 9.34 -7.88 26.06
N SER A 305 8.36 -7.03 25.73
CA SER A 305 7.42 -7.27 24.63
C SER A 305 8.12 -7.34 23.28
N ALA A 306 9.05 -6.42 23.03
CA ALA A 306 9.83 -6.40 21.80
C ALA A 306 10.64 -7.69 21.63
N ALA A 307 11.27 -8.19 22.70
CA ALA A 307 12.00 -9.45 22.69
C ALA A 307 11.06 -10.66 22.46
N ALA A 308 9.87 -10.65 23.06
CA ALA A 308 8.88 -11.69 22.85
C ALA A 308 8.35 -11.70 21.40
N PHE A 309 8.13 -10.54 20.81
CA PHE A 309 7.72 -10.43 19.41
C PHE A 309 8.82 -10.90 18.47
N ALA A 310 10.07 -10.52 18.70
CA ALA A 310 11.20 -11.01 17.93
C ALA A 310 11.33 -12.55 18.01
N ALA A 311 11.13 -13.12 19.20
CA ALA A 311 11.16 -14.59 19.40
C ALA A 311 10.01 -15.28 18.64
N ALA A 312 8.82 -14.68 18.63
CA ALA A 312 7.67 -15.20 17.90
C ALA A 312 7.87 -15.16 16.38
N LEU A 313 8.70 -14.25 15.88
CA LEU A 313 9.03 -14.10 14.46
C LEU A 313 10.21 -14.97 14.01
N ALA A 314 11.01 -15.47 14.94
CA ALA A 314 12.29 -16.12 14.63
C ALA A 314 12.16 -17.38 13.76
N ASP A 315 11.11 -18.17 13.92
CA ASP A 315 10.86 -19.39 13.15
C ASP A 315 9.79 -19.22 12.07
N ALA A 316 9.28 -18.00 11.89
CA ALA A 316 8.25 -17.74 10.91
C ALA A 316 8.73 -17.96 9.47
N ARG A 317 7.85 -18.48 8.63
CA ARG A 317 8.08 -18.66 7.18
C ARG A 317 7.32 -17.65 6.35
N THR A 318 6.27 -17.07 6.92
CA THR A 318 5.48 -16.01 6.31
C THR A 318 5.18 -14.98 7.39
N VAL A 319 5.46 -13.70 7.08
CA VAL A 319 5.16 -12.59 7.98
C VAL A 319 4.49 -11.48 7.18
N PHE A 320 3.38 -10.98 7.71
CA PHE A 320 2.79 -9.72 7.26
C PHE A 320 2.81 -8.73 8.42
N TRP A 321 3.41 -7.56 8.19
CA TRP A 321 3.47 -6.47 9.16
C TRP A 321 2.78 -5.22 8.61
N ASN A 322 1.81 -4.69 9.37
CA ASN A 322 1.11 -3.45 9.04
C ASN A 322 0.89 -2.61 10.29
N GLY A 323 1.53 -1.47 10.34
CA GLY A 323 1.40 -0.48 11.40
C GLY A 323 2.53 -0.52 12.43
N PRO A 324 2.97 0.67 12.90
CA PRO A 324 4.05 0.79 13.87
C PRO A 324 3.63 0.30 15.26
N MET A 325 4.63 -0.09 16.08
CA MET A 325 4.42 -0.55 17.44
C MET A 325 4.33 0.60 18.46
N GLY A 326 4.78 1.77 18.08
CA GLY A 326 4.80 2.97 18.90
C GLY A 326 4.96 4.22 18.07
N VAL A 327 5.20 5.36 18.74
CA VAL A 327 5.44 6.66 18.09
C VAL A 327 6.89 6.70 17.60
N PHE A 328 7.17 5.97 16.55
CA PHE A 328 8.54 5.70 16.06
C PHE A 328 9.27 6.94 15.55
N GLU A 329 8.54 8.00 15.24
CA GLU A 329 9.12 9.28 14.80
C GLU A 329 9.94 9.96 15.92
N VAL A 330 9.69 9.55 17.16
CA VAL A 330 10.41 10.02 18.35
C VAL A 330 11.31 8.89 18.85
N GLY A 331 12.61 9.15 18.94
CA GLY A 331 13.60 8.11 19.27
C GLY A 331 13.30 7.33 20.55
N ALA A 332 12.78 8.00 21.58
CA ALA A 332 12.41 7.36 22.86
C ALA A 332 11.31 6.29 22.72
N PHE A 333 10.52 6.34 21.64
CA PHE A 333 9.35 5.47 21.41
C PHE A 333 9.47 4.69 20.09
N ALA A 334 10.70 4.50 19.60
CA ALA A 334 11.01 3.84 18.33
C ALA A 334 11.49 2.39 18.49
N ASP A 335 11.90 1.97 19.68
CA ASP A 335 12.59 0.69 19.88
C ASP A 335 11.71 -0.52 19.56
N GLY A 336 10.42 -0.45 19.87
CA GLY A 336 9.47 -1.53 19.55
C GLY A 336 9.32 -1.75 18.05
N THR A 337 9.13 -0.68 17.31
CA THR A 337 9.05 -0.72 15.84
C THR A 337 10.35 -1.18 15.22
N ARG A 338 11.49 -0.72 15.73
CA ARG A 338 12.83 -1.15 15.30
C ARG A 338 13.02 -2.65 15.50
N ALA A 339 12.62 -3.19 16.64
CA ALA A 339 12.75 -4.61 16.95
C ALA A 339 11.95 -5.49 15.99
N VAL A 340 10.72 -5.08 15.66
CA VAL A 340 9.89 -5.79 14.67
C VAL A 340 10.54 -5.73 13.28
N ALA A 341 10.95 -4.55 12.84
CA ALA A 341 11.60 -4.40 11.54
C ALA A 341 12.87 -5.26 11.43
N GLU A 342 13.71 -5.24 12.45
CA GLU A 342 14.93 -6.06 12.50
C GLU A 342 14.61 -7.56 12.43
N ALA A 343 13.60 -8.02 13.17
CA ALA A 343 13.17 -9.40 13.13
C ALA A 343 12.68 -9.83 11.74
N LEU A 344 11.98 -8.97 11.03
CA LEU A 344 11.55 -9.26 9.66
C LEU A 344 12.71 -9.45 8.69
N THR A 345 13.83 -8.76 8.89
CA THR A 345 15.02 -8.91 8.02
C THR A 345 15.68 -10.27 8.15
N THR A 346 15.40 -11.02 9.23
CA THR A 346 15.98 -12.33 9.49
C THR A 346 15.05 -13.50 9.18
N VAL A 347 13.84 -13.22 8.70
CA VAL A 347 12.86 -14.26 8.36
C VAL A 347 13.36 -15.12 7.20
N ASP A 348 13.40 -16.44 7.41
CA ASP A 348 13.70 -17.40 6.34
C ASP A 348 12.39 -17.76 5.63
N GLY A 349 12.01 -16.94 4.67
CA GLY A 349 10.75 -17.05 3.97
C GLY A 349 10.27 -15.71 3.43
N LEU A 350 8.97 -15.52 3.38
CA LEU A 350 8.35 -14.29 2.89
C LEU A 350 8.08 -13.31 4.04
N SER A 351 8.73 -12.16 4.03
CA SER A 351 8.44 -11.04 4.93
C SER A 351 7.84 -9.89 4.13
N VAL A 352 6.63 -9.47 4.49
CA VAL A 352 5.89 -8.43 3.78
C VAL A 352 5.62 -7.25 4.71
N VAL A 353 6.04 -6.07 4.28
CA VAL A 353 5.73 -4.80 4.94
C VAL A 353 4.58 -4.14 4.19
N GLY A 354 3.48 -3.90 4.87
CA GLY A 354 2.28 -3.28 4.29
C GLY A 354 1.92 -1.95 4.94
N GLY A 355 1.49 -1.01 4.11
CA GLY A 355 1.04 0.31 4.54
C GLY A 355 2.13 1.38 4.56
N GLY A 356 1.69 2.62 4.37
CA GLY A 356 2.60 3.77 4.26
C GLY A 356 3.42 4.03 5.52
N ASP A 357 2.80 3.89 6.68
CA ASP A 357 3.49 4.14 7.96
C ASP A 357 4.56 3.10 8.24
N SER A 358 4.31 1.84 7.92
CA SER A 358 5.29 0.75 8.09
C SER A 358 6.47 0.93 7.14
N ALA A 359 6.20 1.25 5.87
CA ALA A 359 7.24 1.55 4.89
C ALA A 359 8.06 2.78 5.29
N ALA A 360 7.41 3.82 5.80
CA ALA A 360 8.09 5.01 6.33
C ALA A 360 8.97 4.67 7.52
N ALA A 361 8.51 3.80 8.43
CA ALA A 361 9.29 3.35 9.58
C ALA A 361 10.56 2.61 9.14
N VAL A 362 10.47 1.73 8.16
CA VAL A 362 11.63 1.03 7.58
C VAL A 362 12.68 2.04 7.12
N ARG A 363 12.28 3.06 6.37
CA ARG A 363 13.20 4.09 5.86
C ARG A 363 13.75 4.99 6.98
N THR A 364 12.87 5.50 7.84
CA THR A 364 13.22 6.43 8.93
C THR A 364 14.18 5.78 9.92
N LEU A 365 14.02 4.50 10.20
CA LEU A 365 14.88 3.76 11.13
C LEU A 365 16.16 3.23 10.48
N GLY A 366 16.36 3.51 9.19
CA GLY A 366 17.62 3.23 8.50
C GLY A 366 17.80 1.81 8.02
N PHE A 367 16.72 1.04 7.86
CA PHE A 367 16.81 -0.31 7.30
C PHE A 367 16.93 -0.26 5.78
N ASP A 368 17.66 -1.21 5.22
CA ASP A 368 17.71 -1.45 3.78
C ASP A 368 16.40 -2.11 3.33
N GLU A 369 15.70 -1.48 2.41
CA GLU A 369 14.42 -2.01 1.88
C GLU A 369 14.59 -3.39 1.25
N SER A 370 15.74 -3.68 0.66
CA SER A 370 16.04 -4.98 0.05
C SER A 370 16.19 -6.13 1.05
N ALA A 371 16.30 -5.82 2.35
CA ALA A 371 16.36 -6.82 3.42
C ALA A 371 14.99 -7.44 3.72
N PHE A 372 13.92 -6.88 3.20
CA PHE A 372 12.54 -7.39 3.34
C PHE A 372 12.15 -8.17 2.08
N GLY A 373 11.32 -9.19 2.24
CA GLY A 373 10.85 -9.99 1.11
C GLY A 373 10.00 -9.19 0.13
N HIS A 374 9.17 -8.28 0.66
CA HIS A 374 8.37 -7.37 -0.16
C HIS A 374 7.91 -6.18 0.67
N ILE A 375 8.01 -4.98 0.10
CA ILE A 375 7.38 -3.77 0.65
C ILE A 375 6.25 -3.40 -0.29
N SER A 376 5.01 -3.55 0.19
CA SER A 376 3.83 -3.30 -0.64
C SER A 376 3.71 -1.82 -0.99
N THR A 377 3.48 -1.54 -2.26
CA THR A 377 3.18 -0.21 -2.77
C THR A 377 1.67 0.03 -2.95
N GLY A 378 0.86 -1.00 -2.69
CA GLY A 378 -0.57 -0.99 -2.97
C GLY A 378 -1.43 -0.21 -1.97
N GLY A 379 -0.90 0.17 -0.83
CA GLY A 379 -1.61 0.97 0.16
C GLY A 379 -2.98 0.41 0.51
N GLY A 380 -4.03 1.21 0.33
CA GLY A 380 -5.41 0.82 0.61
C GLY A 380 -5.90 -0.38 -0.21
N ALA A 381 -5.44 -0.52 -1.44
CA ALA A 381 -5.82 -1.67 -2.28
C ALA A 381 -5.30 -2.99 -1.69
N SER A 382 -4.05 -3.02 -1.24
CA SER A 382 -3.48 -4.21 -0.59
C SER A 382 -4.22 -4.55 0.69
N LEU A 383 -4.55 -3.55 1.52
CA LEU A 383 -5.31 -3.76 2.75
C LEU A 383 -6.73 -4.29 2.47
N GLU A 384 -7.43 -3.74 1.48
CA GLU A 384 -8.76 -4.25 1.08
C GLU A 384 -8.69 -5.69 0.58
N TYR A 385 -7.64 -6.07 -0.15
CA TYR A 385 -7.42 -7.46 -0.53
C TYR A 385 -7.27 -8.36 0.71
N LEU A 386 -6.45 -7.94 1.68
CA LEU A 386 -6.22 -8.66 2.93
C LEU A 386 -7.47 -8.72 3.82
N GLU A 387 -8.42 -7.82 3.64
CA GLU A 387 -9.74 -7.86 4.27
C GLU A 387 -10.68 -8.87 3.62
N GLY A 388 -10.29 -9.48 2.51
CA GLY A 388 -11.11 -10.43 1.75
C GLY A 388 -12.04 -9.78 0.74
N LYS A 389 -11.89 -8.49 0.48
CA LYS A 389 -12.73 -7.78 -0.49
C LYS A 389 -12.29 -8.05 -1.93
N GLU A 390 -13.27 -8.10 -2.83
CA GLU A 390 -13.03 -8.17 -4.26
C GLU A 390 -12.60 -6.79 -4.76
N LEU A 391 -11.52 -6.75 -5.55
CA LEU A 391 -11.00 -5.51 -6.13
C LEU A 391 -11.47 -5.37 -7.58
N PRO A 392 -12.25 -4.32 -7.92
CA PRO A 392 -12.80 -4.18 -9.28
C PRO A 392 -11.73 -4.20 -10.38
N GLY A 393 -10.62 -3.49 -10.17
CA GLY A 393 -9.54 -3.40 -11.15
C GLY A 393 -8.75 -4.69 -11.32
N ILE A 394 -8.89 -5.65 -10.40
CA ILE A 394 -8.32 -6.99 -10.53
C ILE A 394 -9.36 -7.94 -11.14
N LYS A 395 -10.59 -7.89 -10.67
CA LYS A 395 -11.67 -8.75 -11.16
C LYS A 395 -11.85 -8.63 -12.66
N VAL A 396 -11.82 -7.42 -13.18
CA VAL A 396 -11.99 -7.16 -14.62
C VAL A 396 -10.86 -7.77 -15.48
N LEU A 397 -9.70 -8.04 -14.89
CA LEU A 397 -8.58 -8.69 -15.60
C LEU A 397 -8.72 -10.21 -15.68
N GLU A 398 -9.67 -10.79 -14.96
CA GLU A 398 -9.94 -12.23 -14.97
C GLU A 398 -10.81 -12.67 -16.17
N ASP A 399 -11.51 -11.73 -16.80
CA ASP A 399 -12.41 -11.95 -17.93
C ASP A 399 -11.67 -11.93 -19.34
#